data_32af0b6868bcfce84f9393f953a6b068
#
_entry.id   32af0b6868bcfce84f9393f953a6b068
#
_cell.length_a   1.000
_cell.length_b   1.000
_cell.length_c   1.000
_cell.angle_alpha   90.00
_cell.angle_beta   90.00
_cell.angle_gamma   90.00
#
_symmetry.space_group_name_H-M   'P 1'
#
loop_
_entity.id
_entity.type
_entity.pdbx_description
1 polymer ?
#
loop_
_entity_poly.entity_id
_entity_poly.type
_entity_poly.pdbx_seq_one_letter_code
_entity_poly.pdbx_strand_id
1 'polypeptide(L)'
;TCALPIFAIKMPVFSFEKLRGAEISLGPEMKSTGECLGIAKNFNEALYKAFIGAGIQLPKYKRMIMTVKDSDKEESVGVAKRFEALGYTIYATRSTAKYLQDHGVNARRVNKISQESPNVMDLILGHKIDLVIDTPTQGRDKSRDGFLIRRNAIETGVHCLTSMDTANALALSLETANDQMTMIDIATVKNL
;
A
#
# COMPACT_ATOMS: atom_id res chain seq x y z
N THR A 1 -26.24 -1.87 30.03
CA THR A 1 -24.99 -2.49 29.60
C THR A 1 -24.43 -1.70 28.44
N CYS A 2 -23.43 -0.86 28.70
CA CYS A 2 -22.78 -0.08 27.67
C CYS A 2 -21.81 -1.04 26.95
N ALA A 3 -22.20 -1.54 25.78
CA ALA A 3 -21.31 -2.30 24.92
C ALA A 3 -20.14 -1.36 24.53
N LEU A 4 -18.91 -1.77 24.80
CA LEU A 4 -17.75 -1.03 24.31
C LEU A 4 -17.78 -1.08 22.77
N PRO A 5 -17.64 0.06 22.09
CA PRO A 5 -17.64 0.06 20.63
C PRO A 5 -16.46 -0.80 20.15
N ILE A 6 -16.75 -1.81 19.37
CA ILE A 6 -15.76 -2.68 18.73
C ILE A 6 -15.87 -2.47 17.22
N PHE A 7 -14.74 -2.22 16.59
CA PHE A 7 -14.62 -2.17 15.13
C PHE A 7 -14.22 -3.53 14.60
N ALA A 8 -14.97 -4.03 13.62
CA ALA A 8 -14.68 -5.26 12.91
C ALA A 8 -14.53 -4.93 11.43
N ILE A 9 -13.35 -5.13 10.86
CA ILE A 9 -13.02 -4.81 9.47
C ILE A 9 -12.75 -6.10 8.73
N LYS A 10 -13.59 -6.37 7.74
CA LYS A 10 -13.39 -7.45 6.78
C LYS A 10 -12.51 -6.95 5.64
N MET A 11 -11.39 -7.63 5.39
CA MET A 11 -10.46 -7.31 4.31
C MET A 11 -10.29 -8.50 3.36
N PRO A 12 -10.39 -8.28 2.05
CA PRO A 12 -10.15 -9.33 1.07
C PRO A 12 -8.67 -9.72 1.04
N VAL A 13 -8.39 -11.00 0.83
CA VAL A 13 -7.05 -11.53 0.61
C VAL A 13 -6.91 -11.90 -0.86
N PHE A 14 -5.79 -11.53 -1.47
CA PHE A 14 -5.49 -11.78 -2.87
C PHE A 14 -4.27 -12.70 -2.98
N SER A 15 -4.31 -13.65 -3.91
CA SER A 15 -3.21 -14.57 -4.21
C SER A 15 -2.59 -14.27 -5.58
N PHE A 16 -2.35 -12.99 -5.87
CA PHE A 16 -1.81 -12.57 -7.16
C PHE A 16 -0.40 -13.11 -7.43
N GLU A 17 0.35 -13.41 -6.38
CA GLU A 17 1.68 -14.03 -6.46
C GLU A 17 1.63 -15.43 -7.11
N LYS A 18 0.48 -16.12 -7.02
CA LYS A 18 0.26 -17.45 -7.64
C LYS A 18 -0.21 -17.36 -9.09
N LEU A 19 -0.67 -16.19 -9.54
CA LEU A 19 -1.27 -15.97 -10.86
C LEU A 19 -0.30 -15.20 -11.75
N ARG A 20 0.65 -15.91 -12.38
CA ARG A 20 1.64 -15.31 -13.27
C ARG A 20 0.97 -14.56 -14.43
N GLY A 21 1.42 -13.33 -14.70
CA GLY A 21 0.94 -12.49 -15.80
C GLY A 21 -0.47 -11.92 -15.63
N ALA A 22 -1.13 -12.10 -14.48
CA ALA A 22 -2.42 -11.48 -14.21
C ALA A 22 -2.28 -9.99 -13.88
N GLU A 23 -3.24 -9.18 -14.33
CA GLU A 23 -3.37 -7.78 -13.91
C GLU A 23 -3.88 -7.72 -12.47
N ILE A 24 -3.15 -7.00 -11.62
CA ILE A 24 -3.45 -6.88 -10.20
C ILE A 24 -4.31 -5.68 -9.83
N SER A 25 -4.52 -4.76 -10.76
CA SER A 25 -5.45 -3.67 -10.52
C SER A 25 -6.86 -4.20 -10.32
N LEU A 26 -7.55 -3.65 -9.32
CA LEU A 26 -8.92 -4.05 -9.00
C LEU A 26 -9.90 -3.48 -10.03
N GLY A 27 -10.92 -4.25 -10.32
CA GLY A 27 -12.00 -3.94 -11.24
C GLY A 27 -13.34 -4.44 -10.66
N PRO A 28 -14.40 -4.45 -11.49
CA PRO A 28 -15.72 -4.91 -11.04
C PRO A 28 -15.77 -6.42 -10.74
N GLU A 29 -14.80 -7.19 -11.26
CA GLU A 29 -14.77 -8.63 -11.03
C GLU A 29 -14.16 -8.95 -9.65
N MET A 30 -14.69 -9.97 -8.99
CA MET A 30 -14.11 -10.51 -7.77
C MET A 30 -12.77 -11.20 -8.06
N LYS A 31 -11.69 -10.72 -7.44
CA LYS A 31 -10.34 -11.27 -7.57
C LYS A 31 -9.78 -11.82 -6.25
N SER A 32 -10.52 -11.66 -5.16
CA SER A 32 -10.10 -12.17 -3.85
C SER A 32 -10.21 -13.69 -3.78
N THR A 33 -9.27 -14.31 -3.07
CA THR A 33 -9.20 -15.76 -2.84
C THR A 33 -9.57 -16.14 -1.42
N GLY A 34 -9.78 -15.16 -0.56
CA GLY A 34 -10.16 -15.30 0.82
C GLY A 34 -10.47 -13.95 1.45
N GLU A 35 -10.73 -13.98 2.74
CA GLU A 35 -10.95 -12.78 3.55
C GLU A 35 -10.42 -12.97 4.96
N CYS A 36 -10.03 -11.89 5.61
CA CYS A 36 -9.64 -11.88 7.02
C CYS A 36 -10.41 -10.81 7.79
N LEU A 37 -10.40 -10.93 9.10
CA LEU A 37 -11.10 -10.04 10.00
C LEU A 37 -10.13 -9.37 10.97
N GLY A 38 -10.08 -8.05 10.97
CA GLY A 38 -9.39 -7.25 11.97
C GLY A 38 -10.39 -6.74 13.00
N ILE A 39 -10.11 -6.95 14.30
CA ILE A 39 -11.00 -6.51 15.38
C ILE A 39 -10.20 -5.70 16.40
N ALA A 40 -10.72 -4.52 16.77
CA ALA A 40 -10.13 -3.68 17.80
C ALA A 40 -11.16 -2.70 18.41
N LYS A 41 -10.75 -2.01 19.48
CA LYS A 41 -11.57 -0.96 20.11
C LYS A 41 -11.57 0.36 19.34
N ASN A 42 -10.64 0.56 18.42
CA ASN A 42 -10.61 1.71 17.51
C ASN A 42 -10.47 1.26 16.06
N PHE A 43 -10.93 2.10 15.15
CA PHE A 43 -10.98 1.80 13.71
C PHE A 43 -9.59 1.55 13.11
N ASN A 44 -8.61 2.42 13.40
CA ASN A 44 -7.28 2.33 12.78
C ASN A 44 -6.53 1.07 13.22
N GLU A 45 -6.67 0.66 14.49
CA GLU A 45 -6.09 -0.59 14.98
C GLU A 45 -6.77 -1.81 14.35
N ALA A 46 -8.10 -1.81 14.23
CA ALA A 46 -8.83 -2.88 13.55
C ALA A 46 -8.40 -2.98 12.08
N LEU A 47 -8.22 -1.86 11.40
CA LEU A 47 -7.76 -1.79 10.03
C LEU A 47 -6.31 -2.28 9.90
N TYR A 48 -5.44 -1.89 10.81
CA TYR A 48 -4.06 -2.38 10.84
C TYR A 48 -3.98 -3.91 11.01
N LYS A 49 -4.75 -4.47 11.93
CA LYS A 49 -4.87 -5.93 12.11
C LYS A 49 -5.39 -6.62 10.85
N ALA A 50 -6.36 -5.99 10.16
CA ALA A 50 -6.88 -6.50 8.90
C ALA A 50 -5.80 -6.49 7.79
N PHE A 51 -4.99 -5.44 7.70
CA PHE A 51 -3.86 -5.38 6.76
C PHE A 51 -2.86 -6.51 7.04
N ILE A 52 -2.45 -6.71 8.29
CA ILE A 52 -1.55 -7.82 8.66
C ILE A 52 -2.19 -9.18 8.32
N GLY A 53 -3.46 -9.38 8.66
CA GLY A 53 -4.19 -10.60 8.33
C GLY A 53 -4.34 -10.86 6.83
N ALA A 54 -4.37 -9.80 6.02
CA ALA A 54 -4.35 -9.88 4.56
C ALA A 54 -2.94 -10.11 3.98
N GLY A 55 -1.91 -10.22 4.82
CA GLY A 55 -0.55 -10.55 4.41
C GLY A 55 0.35 -9.33 4.19
N ILE A 56 -0.10 -8.11 4.50
CA ILE A 56 0.78 -6.93 4.43
C ILE A 56 1.80 -7.03 5.56
N GLN A 57 3.07 -7.18 5.19
CA GLN A 57 4.17 -7.28 6.14
C GLN A 57 4.52 -5.92 6.74
N LEU A 58 5.02 -5.94 7.98
CA LEU A 58 5.57 -4.75 8.61
C LEU A 58 6.79 -4.23 7.81
N PRO A 59 6.93 -2.90 7.69
CA PRO A 59 8.04 -2.32 6.93
C PRO A 59 9.38 -2.65 7.59
N LYS A 60 10.31 -3.15 6.78
CA LYS A 60 11.67 -3.51 7.21
C LYS A 60 12.67 -2.39 6.96
N TYR A 61 12.56 -1.74 5.81
CA TYR A 61 13.51 -0.73 5.35
C TYR A 61 12.94 0.68 5.39
N LYS A 62 11.62 0.82 5.54
CA LYS A 62 10.88 2.08 5.41
C LYS A 62 11.22 2.80 4.10
N ARG A 63 11.20 2.07 3.01
CA ARG A 63 11.43 2.57 1.65
C ARG A 63 10.24 2.24 0.78
N MET A 64 9.77 3.23 0.04
CA MET A 64 8.63 3.04 -0.85
C MET A 64 8.87 3.68 -2.22
N ILE A 65 8.18 3.14 -3.22
CA ILE A 65 8.08 3.74 -4.54
C ILE A 65 6.68 4.30 -4.71
N MET A 66 6.57 5.53 -5.19
CA MET A 66 5.31 6.17 -5.50
C MET A 66 5.30 6.61 -6.97
N THR A 67 4.42 6.01 -7.76
CA THR A 67 4.16 6.40 -9.15
C THR A 67 2.66 6.56 -9.32
N VAL A 68 2.22 7.78 -9.57
CA VAL A 68 0.79 8.08 -9.62
C VAL A 68 0.43 8.74 -10.96
N LYS A 69 -0.77 8.46 -11.44
CA LYS A 69 -1.34 9.15 -12.61
C LYS A 69 -1.60 10.62 -12.28
N ASP A 70 -1.71 11.46 -13.31
CA ASP A 70 -1.78 12.91 -13.12
C ASP A 70 -2.99 13.37 -12.29
N SER A 71 -4.13 12.67 -12.41
CA SER A 71 -5.34 12.99 -11.62
C SER A 71 -5.19 12.76 -10.11
N ASP A 72 -4.27 11.92 -9.70
CA ASP A 72 -4.09 11.52 -8.30
C ASP A 72 -2.92 12.25 -7.61
N LYS A 73 -2.23 13.14 -8.35
CA LYS A 73 -1.06 13.85 -7.83
C LYS A 73 -1.39 14.74 -6.64
N GLU A 74 -2.50 15.45 -6.68
CA GLU A 74 -2.93 16.33 -5.59
C GLU A 74 -3.12 15.53 -4.30
N GLU A 75 -3.87 14.44 -4.36
CA GLU A 75 -4.11 13.56 -3.23
C GLU A 75 -2.82 12.89 -2.71
N SER A 76 -1.92 12.55 -3.63
CA SER A 76 -0.65 11.89 -3.31
C SER A 76 0.25 12.70 -2.38
N VAL A 77 0.14 14.04 -2.36
CA VAL A 77 0.92 14.90 -1.47
C VAL A 77 0.60 14.63 0.00
N GLY A 78 -0.68 14.55 0.35
CA GLY A 78 -1.12 14.26 1.71
C GLY A 78 -0.65 12.89 2.20
N VAL A 79 -0.80 11.88 1.35
CA VAL A 79 -0.34 10.51 1.63
C VAL A 79 1.18 10.45 1.78
N ALA A 80 1.92 11.09 0.88
CA ALA A 80 3.38 11.13 0.93
C ALA A 80 3.91 11.79 2.21
N LYS A 81 3.30 12.90 2.65
CA LYS A 81 3.67 13.57 3.91
C LYS A 81 3.46 12.67 5.13
N ARG A 82 2.40 11.86 5.16
CA ARG A 82 2.16 10.88 6.23
C ARG A 82 3.26 9.81 6.26
N PHE A 83 3.57 9.22 5.11
CA PHE A 83 4.65 8.24 5.03
C PHE A 83 6.02 8.82 5.36
N GLU A 84 6.29 10.07 4.96
CA GLU A 84 7.51 10.78 5.34
C GLU A 84 7.60 10.98 6.85
N ALA A 85 6.50 11.38 7.52
CA ALA A 85 6.41 11.51 8.98
C ALA A 85 6.62 10.17 9.70
N LEU A 86 6.20 9.06 9.09
CA LEU A 86 6.46 7.69 9.56
C LEU A 86 7.92 7.23 9.32
N GLY A 87 8.75 8.07 8.72
CA GLY A 87 10.16 7.82 8.47
C GLY A 87 10.44 7.05 7.17
N TYR A 88 9.50 7.02 6.23
CA TYR A 88 9.72 6.40 4.93
C TYR A 88 10.57 7.28 4.01
N THR A 89 11.51 6.66 3.30
CA THR A 89 12.16 7.26 2.13
C THR A 89 11.29 7.01 0.90
N ILE A 90 10.85 8.09 0.26
CA ILE A 90 9.97 8.03 -0.90
C ILE A 90 10.79 8.15 -2.17
N TYR A 91 10.70 7.14 -3.04
CA TYR A 91 11.23 7.17 -4.40
C TYR A 91 10.08 7.40 -5.37
N ALA A 92 10.27 8.27 -6.35
CA ALA A 92 9.24 8.56 -7.34
C ALA A 92 9.85 8.82 -8.72
N THR A 93 9.09 8.51 -9.78
CA THR A 93 9.49 8.86 -11.15
C THR A 93 9.45 10.36 -11.36
N ARG A 94 10.20 10.85 -12.36
CA ARG A 94 10.47 12.28 -12.59
C ARG A 94 9.28 13.22 -12.38
N SER A 95 8.13 12.91 -12.98
CA SER A 95 6.95 13.77 -12.92
C SER A 95 6.34 13.80 -11.52
N THR A 96 6.19 12.62 -10.89
CA THR A 96 5.67 12.49 -9.52
C THR A 96 6.64 13.08 -8.50
N ALA A 97 7.95 12.81 -8.64
CA ALA A 97 8.97 13.34 -7.74
C ALA A 97 8.98 14.86 -7.75
N LYS A 98 8.96 15.48 -8.95
CA LYS A 98 8.92 16.93 -9.07
C LYS A 98 7.67 17.51 -8.40
N TYR A 99 6.50 16.93 -8.66
CA TYR A 99 5.24 17.39 -8.07
C TYR A 99 5.27 17.33 -6.54
N LEU A 100 5.74 16.21 -5.98
CA LEU A 100 5.86 16.03 -4.53
C LEU A 100 6.85 17.03 -3.91
N GLN A 101 8.01 17.24 -4.56
CA GLN A 101 9.03 18.21 -4.11
C GLN A 101 8.51 19.65 -4.14
N ASP A 102 7.79 20.04 -5.20
CA ASP A 102 7.18 21.37 -5.33
C ASP A 102 6.13 21.62 -4.21
N HIS A 103 5.60 20.54 -3.57
CA HIS A 103 4.67 20.60 -2.45
C HIS A 103 5.29 20.28 -1.08
N GLY A 104 6.64 20.31 -0.99
CA GLY A 104 7.37 20.19 0.26
C GLY A 104 7.57 18.76 0.78
N VAL A 105 7.45 17.73 -0.07
CA VAL A 105 7.79 16.34 0.27
C VAL A 105 9.19 16.01 -0.20
N ASN A 106 10.01 15.38 0.65
CA ASN A 106 11.38 14.97 0.29
C ASN A 106 11.38 13.68 -0.53
N ALA A 107 10.87 13.74 -1.75
CA ALA A 107 10.85 12.61 -2.67
C ALA A 107 12.17 12.49 -3.46
N ARG A 108 12.75 11.30 -3.51
CA ARG A 108 13.95 11.00 -4.29
C ARG A 108 13.55 10.56 -5.69
N ARG A 109 14.10 11.23 -6.68
CA ARG A 109 13.87 10.88 -8.08
C ARG A 109 14.54 9.55 -8.42
N VAL A 110 13.80 8.68 -9.11
CA VAL A 110 14.28 7.43 -9.72
C VAL A 110 13.93 7.42 -11.21
N ASN A 111 14.75 6.76 -12.00
CA ASN A 111 14.53 6.61 -13.44
C ASN A 111 13.37 5.63 -13.72
N LYS A 112 12.68 5.83 -14.86
CA LYS A 112 11.68 4.89 -15.36
C LYS A 112 12.36 3.58 -15.79
N ILE A 113 11.55 2.51 -15.96
CA ILE A 113 12.04 1.18 -16.39
C ILE A 113 12.80 1.26 -17.71
N SER A 114 12.36 2.10 -18.64
CA SER A 114 12.96 2.30 -19.97
C SER A 114 14.24 3.13 -19.97
N GLN A 115 14.69 3.60 -18.81
CA GLN A 115 15.87 4.46 -18.66
C GLN A 115 17.03 3.71 -17.99
N GLU A 116 18.22 4.36 -17.98
CA GLU A 116 19.43 3.80 -17.39
C GLU A 116 19.26 3.51 -15.88
N SER A 117 20.03 2.53 -15.40
CA SER A 117 20.16 2.20 -13.98
C SER A 117 20.85 3.35 -13.20
N PRO A 118 20.42 3.64 -11.95
CA PRO A 118 19.38 2.94 -11.19
C PRO A 118 17.96 3.39 -11.60
N ASN A 119 17.10 2.44 -11.86
CA ASN A 119 15.70 2.66 -12.21
C ASN A 119 14.74 1.99 -11.22
N VAL A 120 13.44 2.15 -11.44
CA VAL A 120 12.39 1.59 -10.56
C VAL A 120 12.55 0.07 -10.40
N MET A 121 12.91 -0.65 -11.48
CA MET A 121 13.07 -2.09 -11.43
C MET A 121 14.24 -2.53 -10.55
N ASP A 122 15.37 -1.82 -10.60
CA ASP A 122 16.53 -2.12 -9.75
C ASP A 122 16.19 -2.01 -8.27
N LEU A 123 15.33 -1.05 -7.90
CA LEU A 123 14.88 -0.89 -6.52
C LEU A 123 13.98 -2.04 -6.07
N ILE A 124 13.06 -2.49 -6.93
CA ILE A 124 12.13 -3.58 -6.64
C ILE A 124 12.90 -4.90 -6.54
N LEU A 125 13.69 -5.25 -7.55
CA LEU A 125 14.46 -6.49 -7.61
C LEU A 125 15.58 -6.56 -6.57
N GLY A 126 16.04 -5.39 -6.10
CA GLY A 126 17.02 -5.29 -5.02
C GLY A 126 16.48 -5.66 -3.63
N HIS A 127 15.20 -6.00 -3.50
CA HIS A 127 14.53 -6.40 -2.24
C HIS A 127 14.75 -5.40 -1.07
N LYS A 128 14.86 -4.11 -1.37
CA LYS A 128 15.06 -3.04 -0.37
C LYS A 128 13.91 -2.04 -0.31
N ILE A 129 12.78 -2.44 -0.87
CA ILE A 129 11.54 -1.65 -0.88
C ILE A 129 10.47 -2.45 -0.14
N ASP A 130 9.74 -1.80 0.74
CA ASP A 130 8.65 -2.42 1.51
C ASP A 130 7.29 -2.21 0.85
N LEU A 131 7.13 -1.16 0.08
CA LEU A 131 5.83 -0.75 -0.44
C LEU A 131 5.97 -0.08 -1.82
N VAL A 132 5.07 -0.43 -2.71
CA VAL A 132 4.85 0.28 -3.98
C VAL A 132 3.43 0.86 -3.97
N ILE A 133 3.31 2.14 -4.29
CA ILE A 133 2.03 2.79 -4.60
C ILE A 133 2.09 3.14 -6.09
N ASP A 134 1.26 2.48 -6.89
CA ASP A 134 1.19 2.70 -8.33
C ASP A 134 -0.27 2.77 -8.77
N THR A 135 -0.77 3.99 -9.03
CA THR A 135 -2.16 4.17 -9.46
C THR A 135 -2.28 3.94 -10.97
N PRO A 136 -3.13 2.99 -11.40
CA PRO A 136 -3.21 2.59 -12.79
C PRO A 136 -3.80 3.71 -13.67
N THR A 137 -3.17 3.94 -14.82
CA THR A 137 -3.76 4.73 -15.90
C THR A 137 -4.74 3.87 -16.71
N GLN A 138 -5.72 4.50 -17.35
CA GLN A 138 -6.67 3.79 -18.21
C GLN A 138 -5.97 3.05 -19.35
N GLY A 139 -6.41 1.83 -19.64
CA GLY A 139 -5.94 0.97 -20.73
C GLY A 139 -5.33 -0.35 -20.24
N ARG A 140 -5.46 -1.40 -21.08
CA ARG A 140 -5.04 -2.79 -20.76
C ARG A 140 -3.69 -3.19 -21.37
N ASP A 141 -2.86 -2.23 -21.74
CA ASP A 141 -1.57 -2.52 -22.38
C ASP A 141 -0.57 -3.03 -21.32
N LYS A 142 -0.20 -4.31 -21.45
CA LYS A 142 0.75 -5.00 -20.55
C LYS A 142 2.21 -4.56 -20.73
N SER A 143 2.53 -3.82 -21.79
CA SER A 143 3.87 -3.27 -22.01
C SER A 143 4.13 -1.98 -21.23
N ARG A 144 3.10 -1.39 -20.61
CA ARG A 144 3.25 -0.14 -19.85
C ARG A 144 4.03 -0.33 -18.57
N ASP A 145 4.85 0.65 -18.26
CA ASP A 145 5.70 0.68 -17.05
C ASP A 145 4.90 0.34 -15.77
N GLY A 146 3.70 0.90 -15.59
CA GLY A 146 2.87 0.64 -14.42
C GLY A 146 2.48 -0.83 -14.25
N PHE A 147 2.12 -1.53 -15.34
CA PHE A 147 1.85 -2.96 -15.27
C PHE A 147 3.10 -3.75 -14.82
N LEU A 148 4.24 -3.43 -15.40
CA LEU A 148 5.50 -4.10 -15.07
C LEU A 148 5.92 -3.83 -13.62
N ILE A 149 5.78 -2.59 -13.14
CA ILE A 149 6.06 -2.20 -11.75
C ILE A 149 5.21 -3.02 -10.80
N ARG A 150 3.89 -3.01 -10.96
CA ARG A 150 2.95 -3.72 -10.09
C ARG A 150 3.21 -5.22 -10.11
N ARG A 151 3.42 -5.79 -11.28
CA ARG A 151 3.65 -7.23 -11.44
C ARG A 151 4.92 -7.68 -10.75
N ASN A 152 6.05 -6.99 -11.02
CA ASN A 152 7.34 -7.33 -10.40
C ASN A 152 7.34 -7.07 -8.89
N ALA A 153 6.65 -6.04 -8.42
CA ALA A 153 6.51 -5.83 -6.97
C ALA A 153 5.91 -7.07 -6.30
N ILE A 154 4.79 -7.59 -6.81
CA ILE A 154 4.14 -8.78 -6.24
C ILE A 154 5.00 -10.04 -6.39
N GLU A 155 5.62 -10.26 -7.54
CA GLU A 155 6.50 -11.42 -7.76
C GLU A 155 7.73 -11.42 -6.85
N THR A 156 8.17 -10.27 -6.39
CA THR A 156 9.27 -10.12 -5.43
C THR A 156 8.81 -10.05 -3.97
N GLY A 157 7.51 -10.21 -3.71
CA GLY A 157 6.93 -10.14 -2.37
C GLY A 157 6.80 -8.71 -1.80
N VAL A 158 6.93 -7.68 -2.65
CA VAL A 158 6.70 -6.29 -2.27
C VAL A 158 5.22 -5.95 -2.42
N HIS A 159 4.62 -5.40 -1.37
CA HIS A 159 3.22 -5.01 -1.42
C HIS A 159 2.99 -3.85 -2.39
N CYS A 160 1.95 -3.97 -3.20
CA CYS A 160 1.58 -2.96 -4.18
C CYS A 160 0.15 -2.48 -3.94
N LEU A 161 0.00 -1.18 -3.70
CA LEU A 161 -1.29 -0.51 -3.56
C LEU A 161 -1.59 0.25 -4.85
N THR A 162 -2.83 0.11 -5.34
CA THR A 162 -3.26 0.68 -6.62
C THR A 162 -4.30 1.79 -6.47
N SER A 163 -4.59 2.21 -5.23
CA SER A 163 -5.53 3.27 -4.88
C SER A 163 -4.94 4.19 -3.82
N MET A 164 -5.18 5.49 -3.97
CA MET A 164 -4.75 6.49 -2.98
C MET A 164 -5.52 6.35 -1.67
N ASP A 165 -6.81 6.02 -1.72
CA ASP A 165 -7.63 5.75 -0.52
C ASP A 165 -7.01 4.63 0.33
N THR A 166 -6.64 3.51 -0.30
CA THR A 166 -6.01 2.39 0.41
C THR A 166 -4.64 2.76 0.96
N ALA A 167 -3.87 3.55 0.22
CA ALA A 167 -2.57 4.05 0.67
C ALA A 167 -2.70 4.99 1.88
N ASN A 168 -3.68 5.88 1.86
CA ASN A 168 -3.99 6.77 2.98
C ASN A 168 -4.46 5.98 4.21
N ALA A 169 -5.34 5.00 4.03
CA ALA A 169 -5.82 4.12 5.08
C ALA A 169 -4.68 3.31 5.73
N LEU A 170 -3.73 2.81 4.93
CA LEU A 170 -2.53 2.15 5.44
C LEU A 170 -1.66 3.11 6.25
N ALA A 171 -1.41 4.34 5.76
CA ALA A 171 -0.62 5.33 6.48
C ALA A 171 -1.23 5.67 7.84
N LEU A 172 -2.54 5.94 7.89
CA LEU A 172 -3.29 6.19 9.13
C LEU A 172 -3.21 5.01 10.11
N SER A 173 -3.29 3.79 9.60
CA SER A 173 -3.18 2.59 10.41
C SER A 173 -1.78 2.43 11.01
N LEU A 174 -0.74 2.76 10.25
CA LEU A 174 0.66 2.71 10.71
C LEU A 174 0.97 3.80 11.74
N GLU A 175 0.36 4.98 11.63
CA GLU A 175 0.47 6.05 12.64
C GLU A 175 -0.03 5.57 14.00
N THR A 176 -1.12 4.80 14.01
CA THR A 176 -1.74 4.28 15.24
C THR A 176 -1.01 3.03 15.78
N ALA A 177 -0.39 2.24 14.91
CA ALA A 177 0.25 0.97 15.27
C ALA A 177 1.53 1.11 16.12
N ASN A 178 2.06 2.33 16.29
CA ASN A 178 3.18 2.60 17.20
C ASN A 178 2.78 2.42 18.68
N ASP A 179 1.48 2.40 18.98
CA ASP A 179 0.95 2.06 20.29
C ASP A 179 0.67 0.55 20.38
N GLN A 180 0.70 0.00 21.58
CA GLN A 180 0.53 -1.45 21.80
C GLN A 180 -0.79 -1.95 21.23
N MET A 181 -0.73 -2.96 20.35
CA MET A 181 -1.92 -3.63 19.85
C MET A 181 -2.68 -4.30 20.98
N THR A 182 -3.99 -4.06 21.06
CA THR A 182 -4.86 -4.68 22.06
C THR A 182 -5.27 -6.09 21.61
N MET A 183 -5.28 -7.05 22.55
CA MET A 183 -5.89 -8.36 22.34
C MET A 183 -7.36 -8.31 22.73
N ILE A 184 -8.23 -8.84 21.86
CA ILE A 184 -9.65 -9.01 22.13
C ILE A 184 -9.96 -10.50 22.06
N ASP A 185 -10.45 -11.06 23.16
CA ASP A 185 -10.98 -12.41 23.16
C ASP A 185 -12.40 -12.41 22.60
N ILE A 186 -12.55 -12.99 21.41
CA ILE A 186 -13.84 -13.07 20.69
C ILE A 186 -14.88 -13.85 21.52
N ALA A 187 -14.45 -14.80 22.34
CA ALA A 187 -15.37 -15.58 23.19
C ALA A 187 -16.03 -14.75 24.30
N THR A 188 -15.37 -13.65 24.72
CA THR A 188 -15.90 -12.74 25.76
C THR A 188 -16.81 -11.65 25.18
N VAL A 189 -16.88 -11.52 23.87
CA VAL A 189 -17.74 -10.56 23.14
C VAL A 189 -19.22 -11.00 23.11
N LYS A 190 -19.60 -12.01 23.85
CA LYS A 190 -20.93 -12.66 23.83
C LYS A 190 -22.14 -11.80 24.18
N ASN A 191 -21.98 -10.50 24.45
CA ASN A 191 -23.09 -9.61 24.80
C ASN A 191 -23.06 -8.29 24.00
N LEU A 192 -22.88 -8.39 22.69
CA LEU A 192 -23.12 -7.30 21.78
C LEU A 192 -24.56 -7.36 21.25
#